data_effcebed346c34d71432400620bd4fa8
#
_entry.id   effcebed346c34d71432400620bd4fa8
#
_cell.length_a   1.000
_cell.length_b   1.000
_cell.length_c   1.000
_cell.angle_alpha   90.00
_cell.angle_beta   90.00
_cell.angle_gamma   90.00
#
_symmetry.space_group_name_H-M   'P 1'
#
loop_
_entity.id
_entity.type
_entity.pdbx_description
1 polymer ?
#
loop_
_entity_poly.entity_id
_entity_poly.type
_entity_poly.pdbx_seq_one_letter_code
_entity_poly.pdbx_strand_id
1 'polypeptide(L)'
;MTLKLARRGLIPPFIVMDVLRAANERAAAGADILHLEVGQPSTAAPKGALEAARRALADDALGYTETLGLPALRSAIAVHYQRDYGVAVDPRRIVVTTGSSAGFVLGFLAAFDPGDRVALATPGYPAYRNILTALGLVPVEVPIGAADDFRPTLDLLERAGDGIEGMILASPANPTGTMIAPAELARLAEGCAARGVRLVSDEIYHAIVYGESAATALASGDQAIVINSFSK
;
A
#
# COMPACT_ATOMS: atom_id res chain seq x y z
N MET A 1 29.14 21.59 -18.21
CA MET A 1 29.21 20.20 -17.69
C MET A 1 27.82 19.82 -17.18
N THR A 2 27.24 18.74 -17.69
CA THR A 2 25.95 18.23 -17.23
C THR A 2 26.20 17.25 -16.06
N LEU A 3 25.52 17.41 -14.95
CA LEU A 3 25.64 16.48 -13.83
C LEU A 3 25.06 15.11 -14.23
N LYS A 4 25.66 14.04 -13.71
CA LYS A 4 25.20 12.68 -13.92
C LYS A 4 23.81 12.48 -13.27
N LEU A 5 22.86 11.95 -14.05
CA LEU A 5 21.60 11.43 -13.54
C LEU A 5 21.70 9.93 -13.28
N ALA A 6 21.12 9.45 -12.19
CA ALA A 6 21.03 8.02 -11.92
C ALA A 6 19.98 7.38 -12.85
N ARG A 7 20.22 6.14 -13.31
CA ARG A 7 19.25 5.40 -14.15
C ARG A 7 17.89 5.27 -13.49
N ARG A 8 17.87 5.06 -12.18
CA ARG A 8 16.62 4.98 -11.37
C ARG A 8 15.82 6.28 -11.33
N GLY A 9 16.42 7.42 -11.71
CA GLY A 9 15.73 8.69 -11.86
C GLY A 9 15.01 8.85 -13.21
N LEU A 10 15.15 7.88 -14.12
CA LEU A 10 14.51 7.88 -15.45
C LEU A 10 13.19 7.07 -15.47
N ILE A 11 12.62 6.78 -14.30
CA ILE A 11 11.30 6.15 -14.20
C ILE A 11 10.22 7.08 -14.78
N PRO A 12 9.13 6.53 -15.35
CA PRO A 12 8.00 7.33 -15.81
C PRO A 12 7.43 8.21 -14.70
N PRO A 13 6.95 9.42 -15.00
CA PRO A 13 6.32 10.28 -14.00
C PRO A 13 5.03 9.64 -13.48
N PHE A 14 4.64 10.02 -12.26
CA PHE A 14 3.37 9.64 -11.68
C PHE A 14 2.29 10.59 -12.21
N ILE A 15 1.71 10.25 -13.37
CA ILE A 15 0.81 11.09 -14.18
C ILE A 15 -0.35 11.68 -13.38
N VAL A 16 -0.87 10.96 -12.39
CA VAL A 16 -1.99 11.43 -11.54
C VAL A 16 -1.67 12.77 -10.87
N MET A 17 -0.42 12.97 -10.43
CA MET A 17 -0.01 14.23 -9.79
C MET A 17 0.12 15.38 -10.81
N ASP A 18 0.48 15.08 -12.06
CA ASP A 18 0.48 16.07 -13.13
C ASP A 18 -0.95 16.48 -13.51
N VAL A 19 -1.89 15.53 -13.54
CA VAL A 19 -3.32 15.81 -13.76
C VAL A 19 -3.87 16.67 -12.62
N LEU A 20 -3.57 16.35 -11.35
CA LEU A 20 -3.97 17.16 -10.19
C LEU A 20 -3.43 18.59 -10.30
N ARG A 21 -2.15 18.75 -10.65
CA ARG A 21 -1.55 20.08 -10.83
C ARG A 21 -2.27 20.87 -11.94
N ALA A 22 -2.50 20.25 -13.10
CA ALA A 22 -3.19 20.88 -14.22
C ALA A 22 -4.64 21.25 -13.86
N ALA A 23 -5.36 20.41 -13.10
CA ALA A 23 -6.70 20.69 -12.62
C ALA A 23 -6.71 21.90 -11.67
N ASN A 24 -5.77 21.95 -10.71
CA ASN A 24 -5.62 23.07 -9.78
C ASN A 24 -5.28 24.40 -10.50
N GLU A 25 -4.41 24.38 -11.50
CA GLU A 25 -4.06 25.55 -12.31
C GLU A 25 -5.30 26.10 -13.04
N ARG A 26 -6.12 25.23 -13.61
CA ARG A 26 -7.36 25.63 -14.29
C ARG A 26 -8.40 26.15 -13.32
N ALA A 27 -8.57 25.52 -12.16
CA ALA A 27 -9.48 26.01 -11.10
C ALA A 27 -9.06 27.39 -10.59
N ALA A 28 -7.75 27.61 -10.39
CA ALA A 28 -7.20 28.90 -10.00
C ALA A 28 -7.42 30.00 -11.06
N ALA A 29 -7.50 29.63 -12.33
CA ALA A 29 -7.85 30.51 -13.44
C ALA A 29 -9.36 30.78 -13.57
N GLY A 30 -10.20 30.26 -12.66
CA GLY A 30 -11.64 30.47 -12.60
C GLY A 30 -12.48 29.45 -13.40
N ALA A 31 -11.88 28.35 -13.87
CA ALA A 31 -12.65 27.28 -14.49
C ALA A 31 -13.39 26.44 -13.43
N ASP A 32 -14.59 26.00 -13.75
CA ASP A 32 -15.35 25.04 -12.93
C ASP A 32 -14.79 23.63 -13.19
N ILE A 33 -14.05 23.10 -12.21
CA ILE A 33 -13.36 21.81 -12.33
C ILE A 33 -13.92 20.81 -11.32
N LEU A 34 -14.36 19.66 -11.81
CA LEU A 34 -14.69 18.50 -10.99
C LEU A 34 -13.44 17.66 -10.80
N HIS A 35 -12.94 17.61 -9.55
CA HIS A 35 -11.75 16.85 -9.18
C HIS A 35 -12.10 15.36 -8.95
N LEU A 36 -11.71 14.50 -9.88
CA LEU A 36 -11.89 13.04 -9.82
C LEU A 36 -10.57 12.27 -9.99
N GLU A 37 -9.45 13.01 -10.09
CA GLU A 37 -8.12 12.46 -10.38
C GLU A 37 -7.43 11.84 -9.16
N VAL A 38 -7.78 12.30 -7.95
CA VAL A 38 -7.21 11.79 -6.69
C VAL A 38 -8.31 11.44 -5.72
N GLY A 39 -8.37 10.17 -5.33
CA GLY A 39 -9.26 9.71 -4.26
C GLY A 39 -8.70 10.06 -2.89
N GLN A 40 -9.22 11.09 -2.24
CA GLN A 40 -8.90 11.44 -0.86
C GLN A 40 -10.15 11.77 -0.06
N PRO A 41 -10.17 11.50 1.27
CA PRO A 41 -11.27 11.94 2.12
C PRO A 41 -11.47 13.46 2.04
N SER A 42 -12.71 13.89 1.89
CA SER A 42 -13.08 15.32 1.86
C SER A 42 -13.39 15.87 3.25
N THR A 43 -13.49 15.02 4.26
CA THR A 43 -13.77 15.38 5.65
C THR A 43 -12.48 15.67 6.43
N ALA A 44 -12.58 16.56 7.42
CA ALA A 44 -11.49 16.79 8.35
C ALA A 44 -11.17 15.53 9.18
N ALA A 45 -9.96 15.48 9.75
CA ALA A 45 -9.59 14.44 10.70
C ALA A 45 -10.58 14.40 11.89
N PRO A 46 -10.78 13.23 12.52
CA PRO A 46 -11.66 13.09 13.68
C PRO A 46 -11.34 14.11 14.78
N LYS A 47 -12.37 14.66 15.44
CA LYS A 47 -12.20 15.69 16.48
C LYS A 47 -11.19 15.29 17.55
N GLY A 48 -11.26 14.03 18.03
CA GLY A 48 -10.31 13.53 19.03
C GLY A 48 -8.87 13.53 18.57
N ALA A 49 -8.61 13.26 17.28
CA ALA A 49 -7.26 13.32 16.70
C ALA A 49 -6.75 14.78 16.66
N LEU A 50 -7.62 15.73 16.25
CA LEU A 50 -7.27 17.16 16.24
C LEU A 50 -6.99 17.69 17.64
N GLU A 51 -7.79 17.31 18.64
CA GLU A 51 -7.58 17.70 20.03
C GLU A 51 -6.30 17.10 20.62
N ALA A 52 -6.02 15.81 20.33
CA ALA A 52 -4.77 15.19 20.73
C ALA A 52 -3.54 15.86 20.10
N ALA A 53 -3.62 16.20 18.82
CA ALA A 53 -2.56 16.93 18.13
C ALA A 53 -2.32 18.32 18.74
N ARG A 54 -3.38 19.08 19.05
CA ARG A 54 -3.25 20.39 19.72
C ARG A 54 -2.58 20.28 21.08
N ARG A 55 -2.93 19.27 21.89
CA ARG A 55 -2.28 19.03 23.19
C ARG A 55 -0.81 18.66 23.01
N ALA A 56 -0.51 17.74 22.11
CA ALA A 56 0.87 17.34 21.85
C ALA A 56 1.76 18.50 21.40
N LEU A 57 1.24 19.38 20.53
CA LEU A 57 1.94 20.59 20.10
C LEU A 57 2.24 21.58 21.24
N ALA A 58 1.40 21.61 22.30
CA ALA A 58 1.57 22.50 23.45
C ALA A 58 2.47 21.89 24.55
N ASP A 59 2.32 20.58 24.77
CA ASP A 59 2.81 19.93 25.97
C ASP A 59 4.03 19.02 25.73
N ASP A 60 4.22 18.53 24.47
CA ASP A 60 5.29 17.58 24.14
C ASP A 60 6.51 18.27 23.53
N ALA A 61 7.68 17.72 23.80
CA ALA A 61 8.94 18.18 23.20
C ALA A 61 9.04 17.91 21.70
N LEU A 62 8.18 17.05 21.14
CA LEU A 62 8.13 16.63 19.73
C LEU A 62 9.52 16.26 19.17
N GLY A 63 10.31 15.58 19.99
CA GLY A 63 11.70 15.20 19.68
C GLY A 63 11.80 13.93 18.83
N TYR A 64 12.93 13.27 18.89
CA TYR A 64 13.16 12.00 18.19
C TYR A 64 12.25 10.90 18.71
N THR A 65 11.81 10.04 17.79
CA THR A 65 11.14 8.78 18.12
C THR A 65 12.10 7.60 17.98
N GLU A 66 11.71 6.44 18.49
CA GLU A 66 12.40 5.19 18.17
C GLU A 66 12.35 4.90 16.67
N THR A 67 13.30 4.14 16.16
CA THR A 67 13.43 3.78 14.74
C THR A 67 12.15 3.17 14.15
N LEU A 68 11.45 2.34 14.94
CA LEU A 68 10.19 1.70 14.50
C LEU A 68 8.96 2.59 14.75
N GLY A 69 9.12 3.76 15.33
CA GLY A 69 8.04 4.66 15.75
C GLY A 69 7.67 4.53 17.23
N LEU A 70 6.83 5.43 17.71
CA LEU A 70 6.41 5.49 19.12
C LEU A 70 5.83 4.16 19.60
N PRO A 71 6.31 3.59 20.74
CA PRO A 71 5.79 2.34 21.28
C PRO A 71 4.28 2.39 21.55
N ALA A 72 3.78 3.52 22.03
CA ALA A 72 2.35 3.71 22.28
C ALA A 72 1.51 3.59 21.00
N LEU A 73 1.97 4.15 19.87
CA LEU A 73 1.29 4.04 18.58
C LEU A 73 1.33 2.59 18.06
N ARG A 74 2.48 1.93 18.13
CA ARG A 74 2.63 0.52 17.71
C ARG A 74 1.72 -0.40 18.52
N SER A 75 1.63 -0.18 19.85
CA SER A 75 0.72 -0.92 20.73
C SER A 75 -0.75 -0.66 20.36
N ALA A 76 -1.12 0.59 20.06
CA ALA A 76 -2.49 0.93 19.64
C ALA A 76 -2.85 0.28 18.30
N ILE A 77 -1.91 0.21 17.35
CA ILE A 77 -2.11 -0.51 16.08
C ILE A 77 -2.30 -2.01 16.35
N ALA A 78 -1.52 -2.63 17.22
CA ALA A 78 -1.70 -4.04 17.58
C ALA A 78 -3.08 -4.31 18.20
N VAL A 79 -3.55 -3.42 19.09
CA VAL A 79 -4.92 -3.49 19.67
C VAL A 79 -5.99 -3.35 18.57
N HIS A 80 -5.79 -2.46 17.60
CA HIS A 80 -6.69 -2.31 16.45
C HIS A 80 -6.80 -3.63 15.66
N TYR A 81 -5.66 -4.27 15.32
CA TYR A 81 -5.68 -5.54 14.59
C TYR A 81 -6.37 -6.66 15.39
N GLN A 82 -6.15 -6.73 16.71
CA GLN A 82 -6.84 -7.69 17.57
C GLN A 82 -8.35 -7.44 17.63
N ARG A 83 -8.77 -6.17 17.72
CA ARG A 83 -10.19 -5.80 17.81
C ARG A 83 -10.95 -6.03 16.51
N ASP A 84 -10.36 -5.62 15.38
CA ASP A 84 -11.07 -5.52 14.10
C ASP A 84 -10.92 -6.79 13.24
N TYR A 85 -9.80 -7.52 13.41
CA TYR A 85 -9.51 -8.72 12.62
C TYR A 85 -9.35 -10.00 13.47
N GLY A 86 -9.33 -9.88 14.80
CA GLY A 86 -9.05 -11.02 15.67
C GLY A 86 -7.60 -11.52 15.63
N VAL A 87 -6.69 -10.73 15.06
CA VAL A 87 -5.29 -11.12 14.85
C VAL A 87 -4.39 -10.45 15.88
N ALA A 88 -3.65 -11.27 16.65
CA ALA A 88 -2.64 -10.79 17.57
C ALA A 88 -1.35 -10.44 16.82
N VAL A 89 -0.99 -9.16 16.81
CA VAL A 89 0.26 -8.68 16.19
C VAL A 89 1.20 -8.20 17.30
N ASP A 90 2.46 -8.70 17.27
CA ASP A 90 3.49 -8.18 18.19
C ASP A 90 3.83 -6.73 17.80
N PRO A 91 3.71 -5.74 18.70
CA PRO A 91 4.09 -4.36 18.43
C PRO A 91 5.52 -4.16 17.90
N ARG A 92 6.43 -5.10 18.19
CA ARG A 92 7.82 -5.08 17.67
C ARG A 92 7.90 -5.37 16.16
N ARG A 93 6.86 -5.91 15.57
CA ARG A 93 6.73 -6.19 14.13
C ARG A 93 6.05 -5.04 13.37
N ILE A 94 5.66 -3.98 14.07
CA ILE A 94 5.00 -2.82 13.47
C ILE A 94 6.02 -1.72 13.27
N VAL A 95 6.11 -1.21 12.05
CA VAL A 95 6.99 -0.11 11.65
C VAL A 95 6.14 1.07 11.20
N VAL A 96 6.31 2.22 11.84
CA VAL A 96 5.64 3.47 11.46
C VAL A 96 6.51 4.21 10.45
N THR A 97 5.92 4.60 9.33
CA THR A 97 6.62 5.26 8.21
C THR A 97 5.96 6.58 7.82
N THR A 98 6.66 7.39 7.02
CA THR A 98 6.12 8.63 6.44
C THR A 98 5.18 8.32 5.27
N GLY A 99 4.07 7.66 5.56
CA GLY A 99 3.08 7.20 4.61
C GLY A 99 3.36 5.80 4.05
N SER A 100 2.35 5.22 3.37
CA SER A 100 2.42 3.88 2.79
C SER A 100 3.52 3.74 1.73
N SER A 101 3.81 4.79 0.96
CA SER A 101 4.90 4.76 -0.04
C SER A 101 6.26 4.47 0.58
N ALA A 102 6.57 5.05 1.74
CA ALA A 102 7.79 4.72 2.48
C ALA A 102 7.73 3.28 3.03
N GLY A 103 6.55 2.82 3.43
CA GLY A 103 6.31 1.43 3.82
C GLY A 103 6.64 0.45 2.69
N PHE A 104 6.19 0.73 1.45
CA PHE A 104 6.54 -0.07 0.27
C PHE A 104 8.04 -0.05 -0.01
N VAL A 105 8.69 1.11 0.04
CA VAL A 105 10.14 1.22 -0.17
C VAL A 105 10.90 0.36 0.84
N LEU A 106 10.58 0.48 2.13
CA LEU A 106 11.24 -0.30 3.18
C LEU A 106 10.93 -1.80 3.08
N GLY A 107 9.67 -2.14 2.82
CA GLY A 107 9.23 -3.52 2.65
C GLY A 107 9.93 -4.21 1.48
N PHE A 108 10.05 -3.53 0.33
CA PHE A 108 10.72 -4.08 -0.84
C PHE A 108 12.24 -4.20 -0.62
N LEU A 109 12.88 -3.21 -0.01
CA LEU A 109 14.30 -3.28 0.34
C LEU A 109 14.63 -4.40 1.33
N ALA A 110 13.68 -4.74 2.21
CA ALA A 110 13.87 -5.81 3.19
C ALA A 110 13.59 -7.21 2.61
N ALA A 111 12.78 -7.31 1.55
CA ALA A 111 12.27 -8.57 1.03
C ALA A 111 12.91 -9.03 -0.27
N PHE A 112 13.50 -8.13 -1.06
CA PHE A 112 13.92 -8.40 -2.43
C PHE A 112 15.31 -7.82 -2.74
N ASP A 113 16.05 -8.53 -3.57
CA ASP A 113 17.31 -8.10 -4.15
C ASP A 113 17.10 -7.46 -5.54
N PRO A 114 18.02 -6.56 -6.00
CA PRO A 114 17.96 -6.02 -7.35
C PRO A 114 17.96 -7.13 -8.41
N GLY A 115 16.97 -7.06 -9.31
CA GLY A 115 16.73 -8.07 -10.34
C GLY A 115 15.61 -9.04 -10.01
N ASP A 116 15.16 -9.12 -8.76
CA ASP A 116 14.02 -9.96 -8.37
C ASP A 116 12.74 -9.54 -9.10
N ARG A 117 11.96 -10.53 -9.49
CA ARG A 117 10.71 -10.37 -10.23
C ARG A 117 9.52 -10.34 -9.28
N VAL A 118 8.73 -9.27 -9.35
CA VAL A 118 7.56 -9.08 -8.48
C VAL A 118 6.29 -8.97 -9.33
N ALA A 119 5.37 -9.91 -9.15
CA ALA A 119 4.10 -9.95 -9.87
C ALA A 119 3.11 -8.93 -9.29
N LEU A 120 2.41 -8.23 -10.17
CA LEU A 120 1.33 -7.31 -9.83
C LEU A 120 0.22 -7.34 -10.88
N ALA A 121 -1.03 -7.23 -10.42
CA ALA A 121 -2.18 -7.18 -11.29
C ALA A 121 -2.31 -5.81 -11.96
N THR A 122 -2.75 -5.78 -13.24
CA THR A 122 -3.15 -4.56 -13.93
C THR A 122 -4.57 -4.67 -14.47
N PRO A 123 -5.42 -3.63 -14.29
CA PRO A 123 -5.10 -2.31 -13.72
C PRO A 123 -4.80 -2.37 -12.22
N GLY A 124 -3.86 -1.53 -11.77
CA GLY A 124 -3.41 -1.46 -10.37
C GLY A 124 -2.80 -0.09 -10.06
N TYR A 125 -2.44 0.13 -8.80
CA TYR A 125 -1.85 1.40 -8.37
C TYR A 125 -0.45 1.61 -8.98
N PRO A 126 -0.22 2.65 -9.80
CA PRO A 126 1.01 2.78 -10.59
C PRO A 126 2.29 2.93 -9.76
N ALA A 127 2.17 3.36 -8.49
CA ALA A 127 3.34 3.55 -7.64
C ALA A 127 4.08 2.24 -7.33
N TYR A 128 3.40 1.09 -7.31
CA TYR A 128 4.08 -0.20 -7.10
C TYR A 128 5.15 -0.42 -8.17
N ARG A 129 4.77 -0.36 -9.45
CA ARG A 129 5.69 -0.48 -10.57
C ARG A 129 6.83 0.53 -10.49
N ASN A 130 6.51 1.79 -10.20
CA ASN A 130 7.50 2.87 -10.15
C ASN A 130 8.51 2.65 -9.02
N ILE A 131 8.05 2.25 -7.82
CA ILE A 131 8.94 1.96 -6.68
C ILE A 131 9.80 0.72 -6.98
N LEU A 132 9.20 -0.37 -7.47
CA LEU A 132 9.96 -1.57 -7.86
C LEU A 132 11.07 -1.22 -8.85
N THR A 133 10.73 -0.52 -9.93
CA THR A 133 11.71 -0.11 -10.96
C THR A 133 12.80 0.80 -10.38
N ALA A 134 12.44 1.76 -9.51
CA ALA A 134 13.41 2.65 -8.87
C ALA A 134 14.39 1.91 -7.96
N LEU A 135 13.96 0.81 -7.36
CA LEU A 135 14.80 -0.05 -6.51
C LEU A 135 15.61 -1.09 -7.31
N GLY A 136 15.40 -1.17 -8.63
CA GLY A 136 16.10 -2.12 -9.50
C GLY A 136 15.43 -3.48 -9.56
N LEU A 137 14.20 -3.60 -9.07
CA LEU A 137 13.36 -4.79 -9.17
C LEU A 137 12.66 -4.85 -10.53
N VAL A 138 12.18 -6.01 -10.91
CA VAL A 138 11.49 -6.23 -12.19
C VAL A 138 9.98 -6.40 -11.93
N PRO A 139 9.16 -5.37 -12.19
CA PRO A 139 7.72 -5.51 -12.10
C PRO A 139 7.20 -6.40 -13.23
N VAL A 140 6.48 -7.46 -12.88
CA VAL A 140 5.81 -8.36 -13.83
C VAL A 140 4.32 -8.06 -13.80
N GLU A 141 3.88 -7.25 -14.75
CA GLU A 141 2.48 -6.81 -14.84
C GLU A 141 1.64 -7.90 -15.52
N VAL A 142 0.64 -8.41 -14.79
CA VAL A 142 -0.30 -9.44 -15.29
C VAL A 142 -1.67 -8.81 -15.48
N PRO A 143 -2.17 -8.70 -16.72
CA PRO A 143 -3.49 -8.15 -16.97
C PRO A 143 -4.58 -9.00 -16.33
N ILE A 144 -5.51 -8.36 -15.62
CA ILE A 144 -6.76 -8.93 -15.14
C ILE A 144 -7.92 -8.09 -15.67
N GLY A 145 -9.07 -8.71 -15.83
CA GLY A 145 -10.22 -8.05 -16.46
C GLY A 145 -11.55 -8.56 -15.93
N ALA A 146 -12.61 -8.32 -16.71
CA ALA A 146 -13.96 -8.75 -16.36
C ALA A 146 -14.10 -10.27 -16.18
N ALA A 147 -13.28 -11.06 -16.89
CA ALA A 147 -13.26 -12.51 -16.74
C ALA A 147 -12.71 -12.96 -15.36
N ASP A 148 -11.89 -12.11 -14.74
CA ASP A 148 -11.32 -12.33 -13.40
C ASP A 148 -12.10 -11.56 -12.32
N ASP A 149 -13.23 -10.93 -12.66
CA ASP A 149 -13.93 -9.95 -11.82
C ASP A 149 -12.99 -8.83 -11.30
N PHE A 150 -11.93 -8.52 -12.05
CA PHE A 150 -10.84 -7.63 -11.62
C PHE A 150 -10.23 -7.99 -10.26
N ARG A 151 -10.19 -9.29 -9.94
CA ARG A 151 -9.61 -9.82 -8.69
C ARG A 151 -8.44 -10.73 -9.02
N PRO A 152 -7.26 -10.48 -8.46
CA PRO A 152 -6.15 -11.40 -8.60
C PRO A 152 -6.45 -12.70 -7.85
N THR A 153 -6.13 -13.81 -8.45
CA THR A 153 -6.20 -15.16 -7.87
C THR A 153 -4.82 -15.82 -7.96
N LEU A 154 -4.67 -17.03 -7.46
CA LEU A 154 -3.35 -17.70 -7.43
C LEU A 154 -2.80 -18.01 -8.83
N ASP A 155 -3.65 -18.11 -9.86
CA ASP A 155 -3.25 -18.28 -11.26
C ASP A 155 -2.46 -17.07 -11.80
N LEU A 156 -2.54 -15.92 -11.14
CA LEU A 156 -1.72 -14.75 -11.48
C LEU A 156 -0.23 -15.10 -11.45
N LEU A 157 0.23 -15.94 -10.51
CA LEU A 157 1.62 -16.38 -10.44
C LEU A 157 1.99 -17.26 -11.65
N GLU A 158 1.08 -18.12 -12.10
CA GLU A 158 1.29 -18.96 -13.29
C GLU A 158 1.37 -18.10 -14.55
N ARG A 159 0.50 -17.10 -14.67
CA ARG A 159 0.48 -16.12 -15.76
C ARG A 159 1.71 -15.21 -15.75
N ALA A 160 2.29 -14.93 -14.59
CA ALA A 160 3.51 -14.15 -14.44
C ALA A 160 4.77 -14.93 -14.90
N GLY A 161 4.69 -16.27 -14.98
CA GLY A 161 5.78 -17.15 -15.37
C GLY A 161 6.75 -17.45 -14.23
N ASP A 162 7.86 -18.11 -14.58
CA ASP A 162 8.84 -18.58 -13.61
C ASP A 162 9.67 -17.47 -12.97
N GLY A 163 10.28 -17.78 -11.82
CA GLY A 163 11.21 -16.88 -11.13
C GLY A 163 10.54 -15.66 -10.51
N ILE A 164 9.31 -15.80 -10.03
CA ILE A 164 8.61 -14.77 -9.26
C ILE A 164 9.00 -14.91 -7.79
N GLU A 165 9.61 -13.86 -7.24
CA GLU A 165 10.05 -13.79 -5.85
C GLU A 165 9.02 -13.08 -4.94
N GLY A 166 8.18 -12.22 -5.54
CA GLY A 166 7.14 -11.50 -4.81
C GLY A 166 5.84 -11.33 -5.57
N MET A 167 4.76 -11.10 -4.83
CA MET A 167 3.44 -10.75 -5.36
C MET A 167 2.84 -9.60 -4.57
N ILE A 168 2.35 -8.58 -5.25
CA ILE A 168 1.64 -7.46 -4.62
C ILE A 168 0.15 -7.61 -4.85
N LEU A 169 -0.63 -7.55 -3.77
CA LEU A 169 -2.10 -7.50 -3.77
C LEU A 169 -2.57 -6.19 -3.16
N ALA A 170 -3.70 -5.69 -3.62
CA ALA A 170 -4.45 -4.62 -2.97
C ALA A 170 -5.91 -5.05 -2.78
N SER A 171 -6.42 -4.94 -1.57
CA SER A 171 -7.81 -5.27 -1.27
C SER A 171 -8.32 -4.41 -0.10
N PRO A 172 -9.26 -3.47 -0.37
CA PRO A 172 -9.81 -3.08 -1.66
C PRO A 172 -8.78 -2.51 -2.64
N ALA A 173 -8.95 -2.77 -3.93
CA ALA A 173 -8.00 -2.43 -4.97
C ALA A 173 -8.20 -1.00 -5.51
N ASN A 174 -7.11 -0.31 -5.82
CA ASN A 174 -7.10 0.91 -6.61
C ASN A 174 -6.60 0.55 -8.04
N PRO A 175 -7.35 0.81 -9.15
CA PRO A 175 -8.52 1.71 -9.21
C PRO A 175 -9.90 1.00 -9.18
N THR A 176 -9.96 -0.32 -9.11
CA THR A 176 -11.18 -1.08 -9.39
C THR A 176 -12.20 -1.08 -8.24
N GLY A 177 -11.76 -0.82 -6.99
CA GLY A 177 -12.59 -0.92 -5.80
C GLY A 177 -12.99 -2.36 -5.43
N THR A 178 -12.49 -3.35 -6.16
CA THR A 178 -12.80 -4.76 -5.90
C THR A 178 -12.12 -5.26 -4.62
N MET A 179 -12.80 -6.16 -3.92
CA MET A 179 -12.29 -6.81 -2.71
C MET A 179 -12.04 -8.30 -2.97
N ILE A 180 -10.97 -8.82 -2.40
CA ILE A 180 -10.66 -10.24 -2.37
C ILE A 180 -11.40 -10.85 -1.18
N ALA A 181 -12.19 -11.90 -1.40
CA ALA A 181 -12.90 -12.59 -0.33
C ALA A 181 -11.90 -13.21 0.67
N PRO A 182 -12.25 -13.28 1.98
CA PRO A 182 -11.32 -13.79 3.02
C PRO A 182 -10.74 -15.15 2.72
N ALA A 183 -11.56 -16.08 2.23
CA ALA A 183 -11.09 -17.43 1.87
C ALA A 183 -10.13 -17.43 0.67
N GLU A 184 -10.31 -16.52 -0.28
CA GLU A 184 -9.40 -16.37 -1.42
C GLU A 184 -8.09 -15.72 -1.00
N LEU A 185 -8.12 -14.70 -0.13
CA LEU A 185 -6.92 -14.08 0.43
C LEU A 185 -6.07 -15.10 1.20
N ALA A 186 -6.72 -15.98 1.98
CA ALA A 186 -6.03 -17.08 2.67
C ALA A 186 -5.35 -18.03 1.66
N ARG A 187 -6.08 -18.46 0.62
CA ARG A 187 -5.49 -19.32 -0.45
C ARG A 187 -4.32 -18.65 -1.16
N LEU A 188 -4.41 -17.35 -1.43
CA LEU A 188 -3.32 -16.58 -2.02
C LEU A 188 -2.10 -16.52 -1.10
N ALA A 189 -2.29 -16.24 0.18
CA ALA A 189 -1.21 -16.18 1.16
C ALA A 189 -0.51 -17.55 1.33
N GLU A 190 -1.29 -18.61 1.51
CA GLU A 190 -0.79 -19.98 1.60
C GLU A 190 -0.10 -20.43 0.30
N GLY A 191 -0.69 -20.13 -0.84
CA GLY A 191 -0.15 -20.48 -2.16
C GLY A 191 1.14 -19.74 -2.48
N CYS A 192 1.28 -18.49 -2.08
CA CYS A 192 2.54 -17.73 -2.15
C CYS A 192 3.60 -18.36 -1.24
N ALA A 193 3.27 -18.61 0.03
CA ALA A 193 4.18 -19.20 0.99
C ALA A 193 4.69 -20.58 0.55
N ALA A 194 3.81 -21.43 0.03
CA ALA A 194 4.18 -22.77 -0.49
C ALA A 194 5.13 -22.72 -1.68
N ARG A 195 5.18 -21.60 -2.41
CA ARG A 195 6.07 -21.38 -3.57
C ARG A 195 7.31 -20.54 -3.23
N GLY A 196 7.48 -20.14 -1.97
CA GLY A 196 8.56 -19.23 -1.56
C GLY A 196 8.38 -17.79 -2.05
N VAL A 197 7.19 -17.42 -2.54
CA VAL A 197 6.87 -16.10 -3.05
C VAL A 197 6.47 -15.18 -1.88
N ARG A 198 7.11 -14.03 -1.75
CA ARG A 198 6.76 -13.03 -0.72
C ARG A 198 5.48 -12.29 -1.09
N LEU A 199 4.43 -12.46 -0.28
CA LEU A 199 3.21 -11.67 -0.41
C LEU A 199 3.38 -10.30 0.23
N VAL A 200 3.03 -9.24 -0.52
CA VAL A 200 2.88 -7.86 -0.02
C VAL A 200 1.43 -7.45 -0.20
N SER A 201 0.73 -7.24 0.91
CA SER A 201 -0.70 -6.89 0.94
C SER A 201 -0.88 -5.40 1.24
N ASP A 202 -1.45 -4.68 0.28
CA ASP A 202 -1.87 -3.29 0.47
C ASP A 202 -3.30 -3.26 1.02
N GLU A 203 -3.42 -2.83 2.27
CA GLU A 203 -4.66 -2.82 3.05
C GLU A 203 -5.13 -1.39 3.39
N ILE A 204 -4.63 -0.40 2.68
CA ILE A 204 -4.85 1.03 2.99
C ILE A 204 -6.33 1.46 2.94
N TYR A 205 -7.20 0.70 2.26
CA TYR A 205 -8.62 1.02 2.14
C TYR A 205 -9.54 0.22 3.08
N HIS A 206 -9.00 -0.55 4.03
CA HIS A 206 -9.79 -1.38 4.93
C HIS A 206 -10.84 -0.61 5.75
N ALA A 207 -10.58 0.64 6.10
CA ALA A 207 -11.49 1.46 6.91
C ALA A 207 -12.66 2.09 6.12
N ILE A 208 -12.67 1.96 4.78
CA ILE A 208 -13.69 2.59 3.90
C ILE A 208 -14.38 1.57 2.98
N VAL A 209 -14.72 0.40 3.53
CA VAL A 209 -15.47 -0.66 2.84
C VAL A 209 -16.97 -0.51 3.07
N TYR A 210 -17.77 -1.03 2.14
CA TYR A 210 -19.23 -1.04 2.21
C TYR A 210 -19.74 -2.48 2.11
N GLY A 211 -20.62 -2.86 3.04
CA GLY A 211 -21.21 -4.19 3.07
C GLY A 211 -20.34 -5.21 3.79
N GLU A 212 -19.43 -5.85 3.07
CA GLU A 212 -18.54 -6.87 3.63
C GLU A 212 -17.28 -6.25 4.28
N SER A 213 -16.80 -6.87 5.36
CA SER A 213 -15.55 -6.46 6.00
C SER A 213 -14.35 -6.97 5.20
N ALA A 214 -13.32 -6.14 5.08
CA ALA A 214 -12.04 -6.56 4.51
C ALA A 214 -11.31 -7.52 5.44
N ALA A 215 -10.59 -8.49 4.86
CA ALA A 215 -9.73 -9.40 5.62
C ALA A 215 -8.26 -8.96 5.49
N THR A 216 -7.49 -9.15 6.57
CA THR A 216 -6.04 -8.92 6.55
C THR A 216 -5.29 -10.19 6.17
N ALA A 217 -4.23 -10.05 5.38
CA ALA A 217 -3.34 -11.15 5.05
C ALA A 217 -2.61 -11.73 6.28
N LEU A 218 -2.52 -10.97 7.38
CA LEU A 218 -1.95 -11.46 8.64
C LEU A 218 -2.80 -12.56 9.31
N ALA A 219 -4.08 -12.70 8.94
CA ALA A 219 -4.91 -13.80 9.43
C ALA A 219 -4.44 -15.17 8.93
N SER A 220 -3.68 -15.20 7.83
CA SER A 220 -3.12 -16.44 7.23
C SER A 220 -1.68 -16.73 7.70
N GLY A 221 -1.16 -15.98 8.66
CA GLY A 221 0.18 -16.21 9.23
C GLY A 221 1.18 -15.06 9.00
N ASP A 222 2.44 -15.35 9.30
CA ASP A 222 3.52 -14.35 9.41
C ASP A 222 4.29 -14.12 8.11
N GLN A 223 3.86 -14.70 7.00
CA GLN A 223 4.63 -14.70 5.75
C GLN A 223 4.38 -13.47 4.88
N ALA A 224 3.30 -12.71 5.12
CA ALA A 224 2.99 -11.51 4.37
C ALA A 224 3.62 -10.24 5.00
N ILE A 225 3.97 -9.29 4.13
CA ILE A 225 4.21 -7.90 4.50
C ILE A 225 2.89 -7.15 4.27
N VAL A 226 2.34 -6.57 5.32
CA VAL A 226 1.12 -5.77 5.24
C VAL A 226 1.46 -4.29 5.28
N ILE A 227 0.93 -3.55 4.32
CA ILE A 227 1.03 -2.09 4.27
C ILE A 227 -0.36 -1.51 4.53
N ASN A 228 -0.47 -0.69 5.56
CA ASN A 228 -1.70 0.02 5.90
C ASN A 228 -1.39 1.50 6.15
N SER A 229 -2.40 2.35 6.35
CA SER A 229 -2.20 3.79 6.48
C SER A 229 -3.38 4.44 7.23
N PHE A 230 -3.12 5.60 7.80
CA PHE A 230 -4.15 6.51 8.35
C PHE A 230 -4.59 7.58 7.33
N SER A 231 -4.22 7.45 6.06
CA SER A 231 -4.47 8.46 5.02
C SER A 231 -5.87 8.39 4.40
N LYS A 232 -6.62 7.32 4.67
CA LYS A 232 -7.96 7.06 4.09
C LYS A 232 -9.01 6.85 5.16
#